data_7305dd3948dc83cc98a3bed9d6e6a580
#
_entry.id   7305dd3948dc83cc98a3bed9d6e6a580
#
_cell.length_a   1.000
_cell.length_b   1.000
_cell.length_c   1.000
_cell.angle_alpha   90.00
_cell.angle_beta   90.00
_cell.angle_gamma   90.00
#
_symmetry.space_group_name_H-M   'P 1'
#
loop_
_entity.id
_entity.type
_entity.pdbx_description
1 polymer ?
#
loop_
_entity_poly.entity_id
_entity_poly.type
_entity_poly.pdbx_seq_one_letter_code
_entity_poly.pdbx_strand_id
1 'polypeptide(L)'
;QASSSAASDVYKRQPEGLIIQYGGQTPLKLASALESLNIPILGTSPDQIDLSEDRERFLNFVKKNNLTQPPNGMASNEKQALKVANMIGYPLVVRPSYVLGGRAMEIVYDDKDLVKYLNTAFKVNDSNPVLLDRFLDIAIEFDVEAISDGDKIVICGILQHIEQAGVHSGDSACSIPPYDISKTVIKKIKVEVNKVISNMKIVGLVNVQLAYVNDQVYLLEVNPRASRTIPFVSKALGVPLARIAAKVMAGKSLKELNFKGVPDIKRFCVKEAVMPFNKFQNVDPILGPEMRSTGEVMGIGNTFAEAFEKAEVAAGVEIPKTGCAFISVRDTDKQFLSEIITSLNQEGFKLIATKGTAGVIKDMGFKVKQIKKVLEGRPNIIDLMKNKEVNLVINTTEGRESIKDSASIRRTALDQKICCTTTIQGAKAICEVLSKKVDWSYQKLQEI
;
A
#
# COMPACT_ATOMS: atom_id res chain seq x y z
N GLN A 1 1.86 -44.73 -20.20
CA GLN A 1 1.02 -43.83 -20.99
C GLN A 1 0.25 -42.91 -20.04
N ALA A 2 0.88 -41.83 -19.65
CA ALA A 2 0.13 -40.68 -19.23
C ALA A 2 -0.41 -40.01 -20.49
N SER A 3 -1.35 -40.63 -21.18
CA SER A 3 -2.19 -39.94 -22.14
C SER A 3 -3.03 -38.97 -21.30
N SER A 4 -2.62 -37.77 -21.34
CA SER A 4 -3.06 -36.73 -20.46
C SER A 4 -4.58 -36.60 -20.53
N SER A 5 -5.25 -36.81 -19.42
CA SER A 5 -6.62 -36.36 -19.20
C SER A 5 -6.82 -34.93 -19.65
N ALA A 6 -5.79 -34.08 -19.51
CA ALA A 6 -5.73 -32.69 -19.96
C ALA A 6 -5.80 -32.57 -21.50
N ALA A 7 -5.00 -33.35 -22.28
CA ALA A 7 -5.07 -33.29 -23.74
C ALA A 7 -6.41 -33.78 -24.25
N SER A 8 -6.97 -34.87 -23.66
CA SER A 8 -8.30 -35.33 -23.97
C SER A 8 -9.39 -34.33 -23.61
N ASP A 9 -9.24 -33.57 -22.53
CA ASP A 9 -10.18 -32.55 -22.11
C ASP A 9 -10.14 -31.33 -23.05
N VAL A 10 -8.96 -30.87 -23.46
CA VAL A 10 -8.78 -29.80 -24.46
C VAL A 10 -9.45 -30.22 -25.81
N TYR A 11 -9.22 -31.45 -26.28
CA TYR A 11 -9.82 -31.93 -27.51
C TYR A 11 -11.35 -32.01 -27.44
N LYS A 12 -11.90 -32.39 -26.28
CA LYS A 12 -13.35 -32.49 -26.09
C LYS A 12 -14.01 -31.10 -25.91
N ARG A 13 -13.34 -30.19 -25.24
CA ARG A 13 -13.92 -28.88 -24.87
C ARG A 13 -13.66 -27.76 -25.87
N GLN A 14 -12.61 -27.91 -26.69
CA GLN A 14 -12.18 -26.92 -27.71
C GLN A 14 -12.19 -25.49 -27.16
N PRO A 15 -11.35 -25.15 -26.16
CA PRO A 15 -11.35 -23.85 -25.56
C PRO A 15 -10.99 -22.77 -26.59
N GLU A 16 -11.71 -21.66 -26.57
CA GLU A 16 -11.51 -20.52 -27.48
C GLU A 16 -10.24 -19.71 -27.17
N GLY A 17 -9.72 -19.80 -25.95
CA GLY A 17 -8.53 -19.08 -25.52
C GLY A 17 -8.28 -19.18 -24.02
N LEU A 18 -7.30 -18.43 -23.55
CA LEU A 18 -6.87 -18.39 -22.16
C LEU A 18 -7.08 -17.01 -21.54
N ILE A 19 -7.63 -16.97 -20.33
CA ILE A 19 -7.63 -15.78 -19.48
C ILE A 19 -6.46 -15.91 -18.51
N ILE A 20 -5.46 -15.02 -18.63
CA ILE A 20 -4.23 -15.04 -17.83
C ILE A 20 -4.23 -14.01 -16.70
N GLN A 21 -5.23 -13.14 -16.62
CA GLN A 21 -5.28 -11.99 -15.71
C GLN A 21 -5.78 -12.32 -14.29
N TYR A 22 -6.06 -13.60 -13.94
CA TYR A 22 -6.52 -14.02 -12.60
C TYR A 22 -5.47 -14.73 -11.73
N GLY A 23 -4.34 -15.08 -12.27
CA GLY A 23 -3.29 -15.85 -11.57
C GLY A 23 -2.15 -15.01 -11.00
N GLY A 24 -2.33 -13.71 -10.81
CA GLY A 24 -1.25 -12.80 -10.41
C GLY A 24 -0.19 -12.64 -11.50
N GLN A 25 1.07 -12.49 -11.12
CA GLN A 25 2.17 -12.21 -12.06
C GLN A 25 2.65 -13.46 -12.82
N THR A 26 2.47 -14.65 -12.28
CA THR A 26 3.00 -15.87 -12.91
C THR A 26 2.42 -16.15 -14.29
N PRO A 27 1.08 -16.18 -14.49
CA PRO A 27 0.53 -16.39 -15.84
C PRO A 27 0.74 -15.18 -16.77
N LEU A 28 0.85 -13.97 -16.26
CA LEU A 28 1.16 -12.79 -17.12
C LEU A 28 2.51 -12.93 -17.81
N LYS A 29 3.53 -13.47 -17.13
CA LYS A 29 4.86 -13.74 -17.72
C LYS A 29 4.82 -14.75 -18.85
N LEU A 30 3.77 -15.54 -18.95
CA LEU A 30 3.59 -16.52 -20.04
C LEU A 30 2.93 -15.90 -21.29
N ALA A 31 2.43 -14.65 -21.19
CA ALA A 31 1.65 -14.02 -22.26
C ALA A 31 2.35 -14.09 -23.63
N SER A 32 3.59 -13.59 -23.73
CA SER A 32 4.36 -13.59 -24.97
C SER A 32 4.69 -14.99 -25.47
N ALA A 33 5.01 -15.92 -24.58
CA ALA A 33 5.26 -17.31 -24.95
C ALA A 33 4.00 -18.02 -25.49
N LEU A 34 2.84 -17.77 -24.88
CA LEU A 34 1.56 -18.30 -25.35
C LEU A 34 1.16 -17.69 -26.70
N GLU A 35 1.36 -16.40 -26.89
CA GLU A 35 1.12 -15.70 -28.15
C GLU A 35 2.00 -16.27 -29.27
N SER A 36 3.30 -16.51 -29.01
CA SER A 36 4.21 -17.11 -30.00
C SER A 36 3.82 -18.53 -30.42
N LEU A 37 3.06 -19.23 -29.57
CA LEU A 37 2.46 -20.55 -29.86
C LEU A 37 1.08 -20.44 -30.53
N ASN A 38 0.64 -19.24 -30.90
CA ASN A 38 -0.67 -18.95 -31.46
C ASN A 38 -1.84 -19.36 -30.56
N ILE A 39 -1.64 -19.33 -29.23
CA ILE A 39 -2.71 -19.59 -28.27
C ILE A 39 -3.43 -18.25 -27.99
N PRO A 40 -4.73 -18.15 -28.28
CA PRO A 40 -5.48 -16.91 -28.07
C PRO A 40 -5.50 -16.50 -26.60
N ILE A 41 -5.12 -15.27 -26.31
CA ILE A 41 -5.25 -14.64 -24.99
C ILE A 41 -6.53 -13.81 -24.99
N LEU A 42 -7.44 -14.13 -24.04
CA LEU A 42 -8.70 -13.40 -23.87
C LEU A 42 -8.52 -12.30 -22.81
N GLY A 43 -8.99 -11.10 -23.12
CA GLY A 43 -8.85 -9.92 -22.27
C GLY A 43 -7.84 -8.92 -22.81
N THR A 44 -7.04 -8.30 -21.93
CA THR A 44 -5.99 -7.37 -22.35
C THR A 44 -4.92 -8.08 -23.17
N SER A 45 -4.52 -7.48 -24.29
CA SER A 45 -3.53 -8.07 -25.20
C SER A 45 -2.16 -8.22 -24.55
N PRO A 46 -1.36 -9.24 -24.95
CA PRO A 46 0.02 -9.42 -24.48
C PRO A 46 0.88 -8.17 -24.60
N ASP A 47 0.76 -7.43 -25.70
CA ASP A 47 1.50 -6.17 -25.93
C ASP A 47 1.17 -5.10 -24.87
N GLN A 48 -0.10 -4.97 -24.46
CA GLN A 48 -0.51 -4.01 -23.44
C GLN A 48 -0.14 -4.47 -22.00
N ILE A 49 -0.10 -5.78 -21.78
CA ILE A 49 0.43 -6.35 -20.55
C ILE A 49 1.93 -6.04 -20.45
N ASP A 50 2.70 -6.29 -21.52
CA ASP A 50 4.11 -5.98 -21.59
C ASP A 50 4.39 -4.48 -21.44
N LEU A 51 3.56 -3.62 -22.05
CA LEU A 51 3.64 -2.16 -21.87
C LEU A 51 3.57 -1.75 -20.40
N SER A 52 2.78 -2.43 -19.57
CA SER A 52 2.66 -2.13 -18.14
C SER A 52 3.86 -2.65 -17.32
N GLU A 53 4.53 -3.69 -17.79
CA GLU A 53 5.65 -4.35 -17.10
C GLU A 53 7.01 -3.77 -17.53
N ASP A 54 7.17 -3.41 -18.81
CA ASP A 54 8.39 -2.82 -19.35
C ASP A 54 8.52 -1.35 -18.97
N ARG A 55 9.56 -1.05 -18.21
CA ARG A 55 9.78 0.28 -17.63
C ARG A 55 10.01 1.38 -18.67
N GLU A 56 10.76 1.10 -19.71
CA GLU A 56 11.06 2.08 -20.75
C GLU A 56 9.81 2.38 -21.58
N ARG A 57 9.09 1.33 -21.96
CA ARG A 57 7.80 1.46 -22.66
C ARG A 57 6.80 2.25 -21.83
N PHE A 58 6.71 1.94 -20.53
CA PHE A 58 5.79 2.62 -19.62
C PHE A 58 6.15 4.08 -19.40
N LEU A 59 7.44 4.43 -19.25
CA LEU A 59 7.91 5.81 -19.19
C LEU A 59 7.52 6.61 -20.43
N ASN A 60 7.72 6.03 -21.61
CA ASN A 60 7.35 6.64 -22.87
C ASN A 60 5.83 6.81 -23.00
N PHE A 61 5.05 5.81 -22.57
CA PHE A 61 3.59 5.89 -22.50
C PHE A 61 3.13 7.04 -21.60
N VAL A 62 3.69 7.16 -20.41
CA VAL A 62 3.37 8.23 -19.44
C VAL A 62 3.64 9.61 -20.03
N LYS A 63 4.81 9.82 -20.63
CA LYS A 63 5.19 11.08 -21.29
C LYS A 63 4.26 11.42 -22.46
N LYS A 64 4.01 10.44 -23.35
CA LYS A 64 3.14 10.61 -24.52
C LYS A 64 1.72 11.02 -24.15
N ASN A 65 1.24 10.53 -23.02
CA ASN A 65 -0.13 10.77 -22.55
C ASN A 65 -0.24 11.93 -21.55
N ASN A 66 0.83 12.72 -21.34
CA ASN A 66 0.86 13.80 -20.35
C ASN A 66 0.33 13.34 -18.98
N LEU A 67 0.78 12.17 -18.51
CA LEU A 67 0.58 11.66 -17.16
C LEU A 67 1.77 12.08 -16.31
N THR A 68 1.59 12.13 -14.98
CA THR A 68 2.67 12.49 -14.07
C THR A 68 3.15 11.27 -13.30
N GLN A 69 4.47 11.05 -13.31
CA GLN A 69 5.13 10.07 -12.43
C GLN A 69 6.08 10.77 -11.48
N PRO A 70 6.47 10.14 -10.34
CA PRO A 70 7.58 10.64 -9.55
C PRO A 70 8.82 10.84 -10.44
N PRO A 71 9.65 11.87 -10.21
CA PRO A 71 10.93 12.01 -10.89
C PRO A 71 11.72 10.71 -10.79
N ASN A 72 12.22 10.21 -11.92
CA ASN A 72 12.87 8.89 -11.97
C ASN A 72 13.99 8.85 -13.00
N GLY A 73 14.80 7.79 -12.91
CA GLY A 73 15.85 7.52 -13.88
C GLY A 73 16.42 6.11 -13.73
N MET A 74 17.07 5.63 -14.78
CA MET A 74 17.73 4.33 -14.80
C MET A 74 19.24 4.47 -14.76
N ALA A 75 19.91 3.50 -14.16
CA ALA A 75 21.36 3.44 -14.09
C ALA A 75 21.87 2.01 -14.21
N SER A 76 22.88 1.81 -15.05
CA SER A 76 23.52 0.51 -15.26
C SER A 76 24.83 0.35 -14.47
N ASN A 77 25.28 1.38 -13.77
CA ASN A 77 26.45 1.36 -12.91
C ASN A 77 26.36 2.44 -11.82
N GLU A 78 27.26 2.34 -10.82
CA GLU A 78 27.28 3.23 -9.66
C GLU A 78 27.42 4.71 -10.05
N LYS A 79 28.31 5.04 -10.97
CA LYS A 79 28.55 6.43 -11.40
C LYS A 79 27.27 7.06 -12.02
N GLN A 80 26.55 6.29 -12.83
CA GLN A 80 25.27 6.72 -13.39
C GLN A 80 24.21 6.85 -12.30
N ALA A 81 24.13 5.90 -11.35
CA ALA A 81 23.18 5.92 -10.27
C ALA A 81 23.36 7.17 -9.38
N LEU A 82 24.58 7.49 -8.99
CA LEU A 82 24.89 8.71 -8.24
C LEU A 82 24.54 9.99 -9.03
N LYS A 83 24.80 10.01 -10.33
CA LYS A 83 24.38 11.15 -11.18
C LYS A 83 22.86 11.31 -11.22
N VAL A 84 22.14 10.22 -11.38
CA VAL A 84 20.66 10.22 -11.37
C VAL A 84 20.14 10.64 -10.00
N ALA A 85 20.71 10.09 -8.92
CA ALA A 85 20.34 10.44 -7.55
C ALA A 85 20.52 11.94 -7.26
N ASN A 86 21.64 12.53 -7.67
CA ASN A 86 21.90 13.97 -7.53
C ASN A 86 20.91 14.84 -8.32
N MET A 87 20.43 14.35 -9.46
CA MET A 87 19.44 15.06 -10.28
C MET A 87 18.03 14.99 -9.69
N ILE A 88 17.65 13.84 -9.13
CA ILE A 88 16.31 13.58 -8.60
C ILE A 88 16.19 14.06 -7.14
N GLY A 89 17.26 13.93 -6.35
CA GLY A 89 17.33 14.17 -4.91
C GLY A 89 16.85 12.98 -4.07
N TYR A 90 17.24 12.98 -2.79
CA TYR A 90 16.85 11.97 -1.81
C TYR A 90 15.59 12.37 -1.02
N PRO A 91 14.85 11.40 -0.42
CA PRO A 91 15.05 9.95 -0.49
C PRO A 91 14.61 9.35 -1.83
N LEU A 92 15.16 8.16 -2.17
CA LEU A 92 14.87 7.44 -3.41
C LEU A 92 14.38 6.02 -3.10
N VAL A 93 13.45 5.52 -3.90
CA VAL A 93 13.17 4.09 -4.00
C VAL A 93 14.06 3.52 -5.09
N VAL A 94 14.89 2.54 -4.73
CA VAL A 94 15.77 1.86 -5.67
C VAL A 94 15.31 0.42 -5.86
N ARG A 95 15.24 -0.03 -7.11
CA ARG A 95 14.79 -1.38 -7.46
C ARG A 95 15.49 -1.90 -8.71
N PRO A 96 15.76 -3.22 -8.82
CA PRO A 96 16.21 -3.83 -10.06
C PRO A 96 15.11 -3.78 -11.12
N SER A 97 15.48 -3.62 -12.40
CA SER A 97 14.49 -3.42 -13.49
C SER A 97 13.56 -4.62 -13.75
N TYR A 98 13.94 -5.83 -13.31
CA TYR A 98 13.23 -7.07 -13.62
C TYR A 98 12.74 -7.83 -12.39
N VAL A 99 12.59 -7.16 -11.24
CA VAL A 99 12.09 -7.80 -10.01
C VAL A 99 10.65 -7.36 -9.76
N LEU A 100 9.78 -8.33 -9.51
CA LEU A 100 8.35 -8.16 -9.28
C LEU A 100 7.97 -8.28 -7.80
N GLY A 101 6.88 -7.64 -7.41
CA GLY A 101 6.31 -7.78 -6.06
C GLY A 101 7.11 -7.11 -4.95
N GLY A 102 7.80 -6.00 -5.24
CA GLY A 102 8.56 -5.23 -4.24
C GLY A 102 9.84 -5.91 -3.75
N ARG A 103 10.17 -7.11 -4.24
CA ARG A 103 11.35 -7.85 -3.83
C ARG A 103 12.62 -7.09 -4.19
N ALA A 104 13.55 -7.01 -3.25
CA ALA A 104 14.79 -6.26 -3.37
C ALA A 104 14.59 -4.75 -3.65
N MET A 105 13.43 -4.17 -3.37
CA MET A 105 13.24 -2.73 -3.34
C MET A 105 13.72 -2.18 -2.00
N GLU A 106 14.39 -1.03 -2.04
CA GLU A 106 14.86 -0.36 -0.83
C GLU A 106 14.71 1.15 -0.94
N ILE A 107 14.38 1.80 0.18
CA ILE A 107 14.42 3.26 0.30
C ILE A 107 15.81 3.66 0.76
N VAL A 108 16.49 4.49 0.00
CA VAL A 108 17.81 5.02 0.28
C VAL A 108 17.73 6.51 0.56
N TYR A 109 18.47 6.96 1.55
CA TYR A 109 18.36 8.33 2.07
C TYR A 109 19.57 9.20 1.71
N ASP A 110 20.68 8.61 1.33
CA ASP A 110 21.90 9.30 0.92
C ASP A 110 22.75 8.46 -0.06
N ASP A 111 23.86 9.03 -0.52
CA ASP A 111 24.80 8.36 -1.42
C ASP A 111 25.40 7.09 -0.83
N LYS A 112 25.61 7.04 0.49
CA LYS A 112 26.19 5.86 1.17
C LYS A 112 25.23 4.69 1.16
N ASP A 113 23.96 4.94 1.45
CA ASP A 113 22.91 3.95 1.37
C ASP A 113 22.75 3.43 -0.05
N LEU A 114 22.77 4.34 -1.04
CA LEU A 114 22.68 3.99 -2.45
C LEU A 114 23.83 3.09 -2.88
N VAL A 115 25.08 3.46 -2.60
CA VAL A 115 26.26 2.66 -2.95
C VAL A 115 26.21 1.29 -2.29
N LYS A 116 25.80 1.21 -1.03
CA LYS A 116 25.65 -0.06 -0.32
C LYS A 116 24.61 -0.97 -0.97
N TYR A 117 23.48 -0.41 -1.39
CA TYR A 117 22.44 -1.14 -2.13
C TYR A 117 22.99 -1.67 -3.47
N LEU A 118 23.64 -0.80 -4.26
CA LEU A 118 24.18 -1.14 -5.57
C LEU A 118 25.23 -2.24 -5.51
N ASN A 119 26.09 -2.24 -4.51
CA ASN A 119 27.08 -3.29 -4.27
C ASN A 119 26.45 -4.67 -4.06
N THR A 120 25.22 -4.72 -3.57
CA THR A 120 24.45 -5.97 -3.41
C THR A 120 23.68 -6.31 -4.69
N ALA A 121 23.04 -5.33 -5.30
CA ALA A 121 22.21 -5.50 -6.48
C ALA A 121 22.99 -5.91 -7.73
N PHE A 122 24.13 -5.26 -7.99
CA PHE A 122 24.98 -5.59 -9.14
C PHE A 122 25.78 -6.90 -8.98
N LYS A 123 26.03 -7.36 -7.74
CA LYS A 123 26.64 -8.68 -7.50
C LYS A 123 25.72 -9.84 -7.88
N VAL A 124 24.41 -9.62 -7.85
CA VAL A 124 23.40 -10.65 -8.17
C VAL A 124 23.12 -10.69 -9.67
N ASN A 125 23.33 -9.57 -10.40
CA ASN A 125 23.00 -9.48 -11.81
C ASN A 125 23.78 -8.34 -12.51
N ASP A 126 24.95 -8.65 -13.03
CA ASP A 126 25.90 -7.69 -13.62
C ASP A 126 25.41 -6.91 -14.86
N SER A 127 24.26 -7.28 -15.43
CA SER A 127 23.78 -6.72 -16.71
C SER A 127 22.48 -5.92 -16.64
N ASN A 128 21.79 -5.93 -15.52
CA ASN A 128 20.47 -5.30 -15.43
C ASN A 128 20.53 -3.91 -14.77
N PRO A 129 19.96 -2.88 -15.42
CA PRO A 129 19.90 -1.55 -14.84
C PRO A 129 19.03 -1.55 -13.56
N VAL A 130 19.34 -0.62 -12.66
CA VAL A 130 18.48 -0.28 -11.52
C VAL A 130 17.65 0.95 -11.85
N LEU A 131 16.44 0.97 -11.34
CA LEU A 131 15.55 2.12 -11.42
C LEU A 131 15.62 2.88 -10.10
N LEU A 132 15.72 4.21 -10.20
CA LEU A 132 15.70 5.14 -9.08
C LEU A 132 14.46 6.02 -9.24
N ASP A 133 13.53 5.95 -8.31
CA ASP A 133 12.34 6.80 -8.27
C ASP A 133 12.42 7.75 -7.07
N ARG A 134 12.03 9.01 -7.22
CA ARG A 134 11.85 9.91 -6.07
C ARG A 134 10.84 9.31 -5.10
N PHE A 135 11.23 9.10 -3.86
CA PHE A 135 10.31 8.70 -2.81
C PHE A 135 9.40 9.87 -2.40
N LEU A 136 8.09 9.65 -2.41
CA LEU A 136 7.09 10.66 -2.09
C LEU A 136 6.69 10.51 -0.61
N ASP A 137 7.52 10.98 0.28
CA ASP A 137 7.50 10.69 1.72
C ASP A 137 6.16 10.93 2.43
N ILE A 138 5.49 12.03 2.16
CA ILE A 138 4.20 12.40 2.82
C ILE A 138 2.98 12.19 1.93
N ALA A 139 3.14 11.44 0.84
CA ALA A 139 2.05 11.21 -0.08
C ALA A 139 0.99 10.26 0.50
N ILE A 140 -0.26 10.47 0.12
CA ILE A 140 -1.36 9.54 0.33
C ILE A 140 -1.45 8.63 -0.88
N GLU A 141 -1.38 7.32 -0.68
CA GLU A 141 -1.53 6.34 -1.77
C GLU A 141 -2.98 5.93 -1.95
N PHE A 142 -3.28 5.58 -3.20
CA PHE A 142 -4.58 5.07 -3.61
C PHE A 142 -4.41 3.86 -4.51
N ASP A 143 -5.21 2.83 -4.24
CA ASP A 143 -5.52 1.77 -5.19
C ASP A 143 -6.86 2.08 -5.87
N VAL A 144 -6.89 2.08 -7.19
CA VAL A 144 -8.12 2.26 -7.96
C VAL A 144 -8.41 1.00 -8.75
N GLU A 145 -9.53 0.37 -8.43
CA GLU A 145 -9.99 -0.83 -9.12
C GLU A 145 -11.00 -0.45 -10.20
N ALA A 146 -10.80 -0.95 -11.42
CA ALA A 146 -11.70 -0.71 -12.52
C ALA A 146 -11.92 -1.94 -13.40
N ILE A 147 -13.01 -1.93 -14.15
CA ILE A 147 -13.30 -2.88 -15.23
C ILE A 147 -13.48 -2.08 -16.52
N SER A 148 -12.85 -2.54 -17.60
CA SER A 148 -12.97 -1.98 -18.93
C SER A 148 -13.28 -3.08 -19.95
N ASP A 149 -14.12 -2.77 -20.95
CA ASP A 149 -14.36 -3.63 -22.12
C ASP A 149 -13.64 -3.13 -23.38
N GLY A 150 -12.71 -2.17 -23.21
CA GLY A 150 -12.01 -1.51 -24.29
C GLY A 150 -12.64 -0.17 -24.73
N ASP A 151 -13.97 -0.06 -24.61
CA ASP A 151 -14.73 1.15 -24.98
C ASP A 151 -15.19 1.89 -23.72
N LYS A 152 -15.81 1.15 -22.79
CA LYS A 152 -16.39 1.69 -21.56
C LYS A 152 -15.53 1.30 -20.35
N ILE A 153 -15.32 2.26 -19.45
CA ILE A 153 -14.61 2.08 -18.19
C ILE A 153 -15.57 2.29 -17.04
N VAL A 154 -15.56 1.37 -16.07
CA VAL A 154 -16.26 1.51 -14.80
C VAL A 154 -15.22 1.45 -13.68
N ILE A 155 -15.01 2.58 -13.00
CA ILE A 155 -14.23 2.62 -11.76
C ILE A 155 -15.08 1.99 -10.67
N CYS A 156 -14.60 0.86 -10.13
CA CYS A 156 -15.31 0.05 -9.15
C CYS A 156 -15.03 0.51 -7.71
N GLY A 157 -13.85 1.03 -7.44
CA GLY A 157 -13.48 1.50 -6.11
C GLY A 157 -12.23 2.37 -6.13
N ILE A 158 -12.20 3.34 -5.23
CA ILE A 158 -11.01 4.12 -4.90
C ILE A 158 -10.73 3.83 -3.43
N LEU A 159 -9.60 3.20 -3.15
CA LEU A 159 -9.16 2.83 -1.82
C LEU A 159 -8.07 3.80 -1.38
N GLN A 160 -8.24 4.45 -0.25
CA GLN A 160 -7.21 5.29 0.37
C GLN A 160 -6.42 4.45 1.36
N HIS A 161 -5.09 4.44 1.22
CA HIS A 161 -4.19 3.80 2.17
C HIS A 161 -4.09 4.60 3.47
N ILE A 162 -3.92 3.88 4.59
CA ILE A 162 -3.72 4.46 5.91
C ILE A 162 -2.22 4.55 6.22
N GLU A 163 -1.42 3.58 5.79
CA GLU A 163 0.02 3.65 5.89
C GLU A 163 0.61 4.70 4.94
N GLN A 164 1.85 5.07 5.24
CA GLN A 164 2.59 5.99 4.37
C GLN A 164 2.88 5.38 2.99
N ALA A 165 3.11 6.24 2.01
CA ALA A 165 3.56 5.84 0.70
C ALA A 165 4.81 4.95 0.76
N GLY A 166 4.88 3.96 -0.15
CA GLY A 166 5.99 3.00 -0.24
C GLY A 166 5.81 1.73 0.58
N VAL A 167 4.75 1.59 1.37
CA VAL A 167 4.33 0.30 1.93
C VAL A 167 3.57 -0.49 0.86
N HIS A 168 3.89 -1.79 0.73
CA HIS A 168 3.21 -2.64 -0.25
C HIS A 168 1.69 -2.63 -0.06
N SER A 169 0.91 -2.46 -1.12
CA SER A 169 -0.56 -2.34 -1.07
C SER A 169 -1.26 -3.54 -0.40
N GLY A 170 -0.66 -4.73 -0.44
CA GLY A 170 -1.12 -5.91 0.29
C GLY A 170 -1.01 -5.78 1.80
N ASP A 171 -0.03 -5.02 2.28
CA ASP A 171 0.28 -4.82 3.70
C ASP A 171 -0.36 -3.55 4.28
N SER A 172 -0.76 -2.61 3.44
CA SER A 172 -1.42 -1.39 3.86
C SER A 172 -2.87 -1.63 4.26
N ALA A 173 -3.29 -1.04 5.36
CA ALA A 173 -4.70 -0.83 5.64
C ALA A 173 -5.30 0.14 4.61
N CYS A 174 -6.51 -0.13 4.15
CA CYS A 174 -7.14 0.68 3.12
C CYS A 174 -8.62 0.92 3.42
N SER A 175 -9.08 2.15 3.21
CA SER A 175 -10.48 2.52 3.36
C SER A 175 -11.18 2.70 2.01
N ILE A 176 -12.37 2.16 1.88
CA ILE A 176 -13.32 2.45 0.82
C ILE A 176 -14.68 2.83 1.45
N PRO A 177 -15.26 4.02 1.12
CA PRO A 177 -14.68 5.10 0.34
C PRO A 177 -13.46 5.74 1.02
N PRO A 178 -12.69 6.58 0.31
CA PRO A 178 -11.67 7.44 0.92
C PRO A 178 -12.25 8.28 2.06
N TYR A 179 -11.49 8.41 3.17
CA TYR A 179 -12.00 9.02 4.43
C TYR A 179 -11.49 10.44 4.69
N ASP A 180 -10.29 10.77 4.25
CA ASP A 180 -9.62 12.06 4.51
C ASP A 180 -9.14 12.71 3.21
N ILE A 181 -10.03 12.79 2.22
CA ILE A 181 -9.70 13.39 0.93
C ILE A 181 -10.87 14.16 0.32
N SER A 182 -10.59 15.29 -0.32
CA SER A 182 -11.62 16.12 -0.93
C SER A 182 -12.22 15.50 -2.20
N LYS A 183 -13.48 15.85 -2.49
CA LYS A 183 -14.15 15.46 -3.74
C LYS A 183 -13.41 15.94 -4.99
N THR A 184 -12.67 17.04 -4.89
CA THR A 184 -11.86 17.58 -5.98
C THR A 184 -10.71 16.64 -6.33
N VAL A 185 -10.01 16.12 -5.32
CA VAL A 185 -8.92 15.15 -5.51
C VAL A 185 -9.46 13.83 -6.06
N ILE A 186 -10.59 13.34 -5.55
CA ILE A 186 -11.26 12.14 -6.10
C ILE A 186 -11.57 12.34 -7.59
N LYS A 187 -12.01 13.53 -8.00
CA LYS A 187 -12.24 13.85 -9.40
C LYS A 187 -10.95 13.83 -10.23
N LYS A 188 -9.84 14.42 -9.71
CA LYS A 188 -8.51 14.36 -10.36
C LYS A 188 -8.08 12.90 -10.55
N ILE A 189 -8.17 12.07 -9.50
CA ILE A 189 -7.85 10.64 -9.58
C ILE A 189 -8.65 9.94 -10.68
N LYS A 190 -9.98 10.14 -10.72
CA LYS A 190 -10.84 9.52 -11.75
C LYS A 190 -10.44 9.95 -13.18
N VAL A 191 -10.05 11.19 -13.38
CA VAL A 191 -9.61 11.70 -14.68
C VAL A 191 -8.33 10.99 -15.12
N GLU A 192 -7.31 10.92 -14.23
CA GLU A 192 -6.04 10.26 -14.55
C GLU A 192 -6.22 8.76 -14.81
N VAL A 193 -7.02 8.07 -14.00
CA VAL A 193 -7.32 6.63 -14.18
C VAL A 193 -8.00 6.36 -15.52
N ASN A 194 -9.04 7.14 -15.88
CA ASN A 194 -9.71 6.98 -17.16
C ASN A 194 -8.75 7.20 -18.34
N LYS A 195 -7.87 8.20 -18.24
CA LYS A 195 -6.87 8.51 -19.25
C LYS A 195 -5.86 7.35 -19.43
N VAL A 196 -5.38 6.76 -18.33
CA VAL A 196 -4.51 5.59 -18.37
C VAL A 196 -5.20 4.41 -19.05
N ILE A 197 -6.38 4.02 -18.57
CA ILE A 197 -7.08 2.80 -19.02
C ILE A 197 -7.48 2.91 -20.51
N SER A 198 -8.00 4.06 -20.93
CA SER A 198 -8.39 4.29 -22.32
C SER A 198 -7.20 4.19 -23.29
N ASN A 199 -6.06 4.80 -22.92
CA ASN A 199 -4.89 4.82 -23.81
C ASN A 199 -4.15 3.46 -23.84
N MET A 200 -4.27 2.65 -22.78
CA MET A 200 -3.74 1.28 -22.75
C MET A 200 -4.69 0.24 -23.35
N LYS A 201 -5.94 0.64 -23.72
CA LYS A 201 -6.94 -0.29 -24.27
C LYS A 201 -7.12 -1.56 -23.43
N ILE A 202 -7.22 -1.38 -22.10
CA ILE A 202 -7.38 -2.47 -21.16
C ILE A 202 -8.74 -3.17 -21.38
N VAL A 203 -8.73 -4.51 -21.32
CA VAL A 203 -9.95 -5.33 -21.33
C VAL A 203 -9.93 -6.27 -20.13
N GLY A 204 -10.92 -6.16 -19.26
CA GLY A 204 -11.02 -6.88 -18.00
C GLY A 204 -10.73 -6.00 -16.78
N LEU A 205 -10.19 -6.61 -15.73
CA LEU A 205 -9.81 -5.92 -14.49
C LEU A 205 -8.48 -5.17 -14.66
N VAL A 206 -8.42 -4.03 -14.01
CA VAL A 206 -7.19 -3.25 -13.87
C VAL A 206 -7.14 -2.59 -12.50
N ASN A 207 -5.98 -2.66 -11.88
CA ASN A 207 -5.61 -1.89 -10.69
C ASN A 207 -4.66 -0.76 -11.12
N VAL A 208 -4.95 0.45 -10.70
CA VAL A 208 -4.09 1.62 -10.92
C VAL A 208 -3.66 2.17 -9.57
N GLN A 209 -2.36 2.18 -9.31
CA GLN A 209 -1.78 2.73 -8.09
C GLN A 209 -1.36 4.18 -8.31
N LEU A 210 -1.78 5.04 -7.41
CA LEU A 210 -1.56 6.48 -7.48
C LEU A 210 -1.08 7.00 -6.13
N ALA A 211 -0.31 8.08 -6.17
CA ALA A 211 0.04 8.86 -4.98
C ALA A 211 -0.43 10.31 -5.15
N TYR A 212 -0.87 10.92 -4.06
CA TYR A 212 -1.27 12.32 -4.03
C TYR A 212 -0.46 13.08 -2.99
N VAL A 213 0.22 14.11 -3.43
CA VAL A 213 0.99 15.03 -2.59
C VAL A 213 1.13 16.38 -3.28
N ASN A 214 1.15 17.47 -2.51
CA ASN A 214 1.32 18.83 -3.03
C ASN A 214 0.35 19.20 -4.17
N ASP A 215 -0.92 18.82 -4.02
CA ASP A 215 -2.01 19.03 -4.99
C ASP A 215 -1.81 18.32 -6.36
N GLN A 216 -0.84 17.40 -6.46
CA GLN A 216 -0.52 16.64 -7.66
C GLN A 216 -0.82 15.15 -7.47
N VAL A 217 -1.45 14.53 -8.48
CA VAL A 217 -1.62 13.07 -8.58
C VAL A 217 -0.47 12.49 -9.40
N TYR A 218 0.19 11.48 -8.84
CA TYR A 218 1.28 10.74 -9.48
C TYR A 218 0.84 9.32 -9.79
N LEU A 219 1.08 8.85 -11.01
CA LEU A 219 0.90 7.48 -11.41
C LEU A 219 2.10 6.64 -10.95
N LEU A 220 1.87 5.63 -10.13
CA LEU A 220 2.92 4.74 -9.62
C LEU A 220 3.03 3.48 -10.47
N GLU A 221 1.90 2.76 -10.64
CA GLU A 221 1.87 1.46 -11.31
C GLU A 221 0.50 1.18 -11.93
N VAL A 222 0.49 0.41 -13.00
CA VAL A 222 -0.74 -0.10 -13.64
C VAL A 222 -0.64 -1.61 -13.76
N ASN A 223 -1.60 -2.30 -13.18
CA ASN A 223 -1.67 -3.76 -13.17
C ASN A 223 -2.91 -4.21 -13.96
N PRO A 224 -2.79 -4.60 -15.25
CA PRO A 224 -3.93 -5.05 -16.07
C PRO A 224 -4.34 -6.48 -15.69
N ARG A 225 -4.72 -6.70 -14.46
CA ARG A 225 -5.07 -8.00 -13.88
C ARG A 225 -5.91 -7.82 -12.62
N ALA A 226 -6.50 -8.94 -12.15
CA ALA A 226 -7.10 -8.96 -10.83
C ALA A 226 -6.05 -8.67 -9.75
N SER A 227 -6.32 -7.68 -8.92
CA SER A 227 -5.53 -7.36 -7.75
C SER A 227 -6.00 -8.15 -6.52
N ARG A 228 -5.26 -8.06 -5.44
CA ARG A 228 -5.65 -8.64 -4.15
C ARG A 228 -6.82 -7.91 -3.51
N THR A 229 -7.02 -6.63 -3.83
CA THR A 229 -8.11 -5.81 -3.31
C THR A 229 -9.45 -6.10 -3.98
N ILE A 230 -9.51 -6.78 -5.13
CA ILE A 230 -10.76 -7.11 -5.81
C ILE A 230 -11.75 -7.93 -4.95
N PRO A 231 -11.35 -8.96 -4.19
CA PRO A 231 -12.28 -9.65 -3.29
C PRO A 231 -12.86 -8.74 -2.20
N PHE A 232 -12.03 -7.86 -1.64
CA PHE A 232 -12.43 -6.86 -0.65
C PHE A 232 -13.43 -5.86 -1.26
N VAL A 233 -13.10 -5.24 -2.41
CA VAL A 233 -13.99 -4.29 -3.10
C VAL A 233 -15.30 -4.95 -3.51
N SER A 234 -15.26 -6.19 -4.02
CA SER A 234 -16.46 -6.95 -4.38
C SER A 234 -17.40 -7.15 -3.19
N LYS A 235 -16.84 -7.46 -2.00
CA LYS A 235 -17.62 -7.60 -0.76
C LYS A 235 -18.17 -6.27 -0.28
N ALA A 236 -17.34 -5.22 -0.27
CA ALA A 236 -17.74 -3.88 0.16
C ALA A 236 -18.90 -3.31 -0.68
N LEU A 237 -18.95 -3.66 -1.96
CA LEU A 237 -19.98 -3.21 -2.91
C LEU A 237 -21.17 -4.17 -3.03
N GLY A 238 -21.05 -5.41 -2.60
CA GLY A 238 -22.00 -6.48 -2.90
C GLY A 238 -22.08 -6.85 -4.39
N VAL A 239 -20.99 -6.59 -5.17
CA VAL A 239 -20.94 -6.77 -6.64
C VAL A 239 -19.89 -7.81 -7.00
N PRO A 240 -20.19 -8.85 -7.78
CA PRO A 240 -19.25 -9.90 -8.16
C PRO A 240 -18.31 -9.44 -9.30
N LEU A 241 -17.39 -8.51 -9.00
CA LEU A 241 -16.53 -7.84 -9.99
C LEU A 241 -15.71 -8.81 -10.82
N ALA A 242 -15.11 -9.84 -10.20
CA ALA A 242 -14.32 -10.84 -10.90
C ALA A 242 -15.17 -11.61 -11.94
N ARG A 243 -16.43 -11.95 -11.59
CA ARG A 243 -17.36 -12.64 -12.51
C ARG A 243 -17.75 -11.73 -13.69
N ILE A 244 -17.96 -10.45 -13.46
CA ILE A 244 -18.28 -9.48 -14.52
C ILE A 244 -17.09 -9.36 -15.46
N ALA A 245 -15.89 -9.16 -14.92
CA ALA A 245 -14.67 -9.03 -15.70
C ALA A 245 -14.32 -10.29 -16.50
N ALA A 246 -14.55 -11.50 -15.95
CA ALA A 246 -14.38 -12.75 -16.70
C ALA A 246 -15.27 -12.81 -17.94
N LYS A 247 -16.53 -12.35 -17.83
CA LYS A 247 -17.43 -12.26 -18.97
C LYS A 247 -16.99 -11.21 -20.00
N VAL A 248 -16.44 -10.10 -19.53
CA VAL A 248 -15.86 -9.05 -20.39
C VAL A 248 -14.67 -9.61 -21.17
N MET A 249 -13.75 -10.27 -20.49
CA MET A 249 -12.60 -10.91 -21.15
C MET A 249 -13.00 -12.00 -22.13
N ALA A 250 -14.14 -12.68 -21.88
CA ALA A 250 -14.74 -13.64 -22.82
C ALA A 250 -15.58 -12.96 -23.93
N GLY A 251 -15.37 -11.66 -24.19
CA GLY A 251 -15.94 -10.95 -25.33
C GLY A 251 -17.29 -10.28 -25.10
N LYS A 252 -17.84 -10.26 -23.85
CA LYS A 252 -19.06 -9.53 -23.54
C LYS A 252 -18.78 -8.06 -23.24
N SER A 253 -19.51 -7.14 -23.86
CA SER A 253 -19.44 -5.73 -23.48
C SER A 253 -20.12 -5.45 -22.12
N LEU A 254 -19.70 -4.40 -21.44
CA LEU A 254 -20.36 -3.94 -20.20
C LEU A 254 -21.83 -3.55 -20.45
N LYS A 255 -22.14 -3.12 -21.68
CA LYS A 255 -23.52 -2.81 -22.10
C LYS A 255 -24.37 -4.09 -22.17
N GLU A 256 -23.89 -5.19 -22.81
CA GLU A 256 -24.58 -6.49 -22.87
C GLU A 256 -24.79 -7.09 -21.48
N LEU A 257 -23.83 -6.87 -20.57
CA LEU A 257 -23.93 -7.31 -19.18
C LEU A 257 -24.84 -6.41 -18.33
N ASN A 258 -25.40 -5.37 -18.90
CA ASN A 258 -26.18 -4.32 -18.20
C ASN A 258 -25.42 -3.74 -16.99
N PHE A 259 -24.09 -3.72 -17.07
CA PHE A 259 -23.23 -3.18 -16.00
C PHE A 259 -22.93 -1.70 -16.27
N LYS A 260 -23.74 -0.82 -15.67
CA LYS A 260 -23.64 0.64 -15.87
C LYS A 260 -22.67 1.31 -14.90
N GLY A 261 -22.40 0.69 -13.77
CA GLY A 261 -21.58 1.21 -12.67
C GLY A 261 -21.76 0.36 -11.43
N VAL A 262 -21.12 0.79 -10.35
CA VAL A 262 -21.26 0.21 -9.02
C VAL A 262 -22.21 1.04 -8.15
N PRO A 263 -22.87 0.46 -7.15
CA PRO A 263 -23.70 1.20 -6.21
C PRO A 263 -22.87 2.19 -5.39
N ASP A 264 -23.51 3.26 -4.92
CA ASP A 264 -22.90 4.17 -3.96
C ASP A 264 -22.62 3.44 -2.64
N ILE A 265 -21.41 3.59 -2.16
CA ILE A 265 -20.98 3.01 -0.88
C ILE A 265 -21.54 3.90 0.24
N LYS A 266 -22.47 3.36 1.03
CA LYS A 266 -23.13 4.07 2.13
C LYS A 266 -22.41 3.96 3.46
N ARG A 267 -21.43 3.07 3.56
CA ARG A 267 -20.68 2.75 4.78
C ARG A 267 -19.19 2.73 4.48
N PHE A 268 -18.38 2.91 5.51
CA PHE A 268 -16.95 2.68 5.39
C PHE A 268 -16.65 1.20 5.51
N CYS A 269 -15.80 0.71 4.64
CA CYS A 269 -15.20 -0.61 4.73
C CYS A 269 -13.68 -0.42 4.81
N VAL A 270 -13.05 -0.95 5.84
CA VAL A 270 -11.60 -0.92 6.02
C VAL A 270 -11.04 -2.33 5.87
N LYS A 271 -10.09 -2.50 4.98
CA LYS A 271 -9.24 -3.68 4.89
C LYS A 271 -8.06 -3.50 5.83
N GLU A 272 -7.78 -4.49 6.66
CA GLU A 272 -6.57 -4.56 7.48
C GLU A 272 -5.80 -5.83 7.17
N ALA A 273 -4.47 -5.73 7.15
CA ALA A 273 -3.58 -6.84 6.82
C ALA A 273 -3.30 -7.71 8.06
N VAL A 274 -3.30 -9.02 7.88
CA VAL A 274 -2.91 -9.96 8.93
C VAL A 274 -1.44 -10.30 8.80
N MET A 275 -0.64 -9.89 9.79
CA MET A 275 0.81 -10.05 9.81
C MET A 275 1.24 -11.25 10.62
N PRO A 276 2.12 -12.12 10.10
CA PRO A 276 2.60 -13.32 10.82
C PRO A 276 3.81 -13.03 11.72
N PHE A 277 4.09 -11.78 12.08
CA PHE A 277 5.31 -11.40 12.80
C PHE A 277 5.48 -12.09 14.16
N ASN A 278 4.38 -12.46 14.82
CA ASN A 278 4.40 -13.22 16.06
C ASN A 278 4.98 -14.65 15.92
N LYS A 279 5.02 -15.19 14.69
CA LYS A 279 5.57 -16.51 14.37
C LYS A 279 7.07 -16.48 14.08
N PHE A 280 7.64 -15.30 13.83
CA PHE A 280 9.03 -15.11 13.46
C PHE A 280 9.77 -14.30 14.51
N GLN A 281 10.61 -14.97 15.30
CA GLN A 281 11.44 -14.31 16.29
C GLN A 281 12.50 -13.41 15.62
N ASN A 282 12.78 -12.26 16.24
CA ASN A 282 13.81 -11.29 15.80
C ASN A 282 13.56 -10.61 14.44
N VAL A 283 12.37 -10.72 13.84
CA VAL A 283 11.99 -9.95 12.65
C VAL A 283 11.44 -8.58 13.09
N ASP A 284 11.93 -7.51 12.48
CA ASP A 284 11.38 -6.16 12.68
C ASP A 284 10.01 -6.07 11.99
N PRO A 285 8.93 -5.70 12.71
CA PRO A 285 7.59 -5.59 12.13
C PRO A 285 7.39 -4.34 11.26
N ILE A 286 8.43 -3.54 11.01
CA ILE A 286 8.31 -2.37 10.13
C ILE A 286 7.86 -2.79 8.72
N LEU A 287 6.88 -2.08 8.18
CA LEU A 287 6.37 -2.30 6.83
C LEU A 287 7.24 -1.56 5.79
N GLY A 288 7.20 -2.05 4.57
CA GLY A 288 7.96 -1.51 3.46
C GLY A 288 7.43 -1.99 2.10
N PRO A 289 8.19 -1.82 1.04
CA PRO A 289 7.74 -2.15 -0.32
C PRO A 289 7.59 -3.65 -0.59
N GLU A 290 8.18 -4.51 0.24
CA GLU A 290 8.06 -5.96 0.13
C GLU A 290 6.88 -6.47 0.96
N MET A 291 5.98 -7.26 0.33
CA MET A 291 4.82 -7.80 1.01
C MET A 291 5.17 -8.86 2.06
N ARG A 292 4.56 -8.74 3.25
CA ARG A 292 4.75 -9.61 4.41
C ARG A 292 3.47 -10.23 4.97
N SER A 293 2.31 -9.68 4.60
CA SER A 293 1.01 -10.17 5.07
C SER A 293 0.69 -11.57 4.55
N THR A 294 -0.07 -12.33 5.34
CA THR A 294 -0.55 -13.68 4.99
C THR A 294 -2.04 -13.76 4.74
N GLY A 295 -2.76 -12.69 5.03
CA GLY A 295 -4.20 -12.59 4.86
C GLY A 295 -4.68 -11.17 5.13
N GLU A 296 -6.00 -11.00 5.05
CA GLU A 296 -6.65 -9.71 5.29
C GLU A 296 -8.00 -9.90 5.98
N VAL A 297 -8.43 -8.90 6.72
CA VAL A 297 -9.74 -8.82 7.37
C VAL A 297 -10.46 -7.57 6.92
N MET A 298 -11.77 -7.48 7.17
CA MET A 298 -12.59 -6.34 6.82
C MET A 298 -13.41 -5.86 8.01
N GLY A 299 -13.24 -4.58 8.38
CA GLY A 299 -14.14 -3.86 9.27
C GLY A 299 -15.15 -3.05 8.48
N ILE A 300 -16.41 -3.02 8.95
CA ILE A 300 -17.50 -2.25 8.33
C ILE A 300 -18.16 -1.37 9.38
N GLY A 301 -18.35 -0.09 9.06
CA GLY A 301 -18.94 0.87 9.98
C GLY A 301 -19.67 2.01 9.27
N ASN A 302 -20.47 2.74 10.00
CA ASN A 302 -21.12 3.96 9.51
C ASN A 302 -20.15 5.14 9.43
N THR A 303 -19.04 5.05 10.18
CA THR A 303 -17.93 6.01 10.16
C THR A 303 -16.63 5.27 9.86
N PHE A 304 -15.63 6.01 9.39
CA PHE A 304 -14.28 5.47 9.20
C PHE A 304 -13.72 4.90 10.52
N ALA A 305 -13.85 5.64 11.63
CA ALA A 305 -13.38 5.23 12.94
C ALA A 305 -13.94 3.87 13.36
N GLU A 306 -15.26 3.65 13.18
CA GLU A 306 -15.91 2.36 13.47
C GLU A 306 -15.35 1.23 12.60
N ALA A 307 -15.24 1.47 11.30
CA ALA A 307 -14.73 0.48 10.36
C ALA A 307 -13.27 0.12 10.64
N PHE A 308 -12.44 1.13 10.91
CA PHE A 308 -11.02 0.95 11.20
C PHE A 308 -10.81 0.20 12.53
N GLU A 309 -11.48 0.60 13.60
CA GLU A 309 -11.39 -0.10 14.89
C GLU A 309 -11.79 -1.58 14.77
N LYS A 310 -12.87 -1.89 14.04
CA LYS A 310 -13.29 -3.27 13.80
C LYS A 310 -12.27 -4.06 12.99
N ALA A 311 -11.63 -3.43 12.01
CA ALA A 311 -10.58 -4.05 11.20
C ALA A 311 -9.33 -4.35 12.05
N GLU A 312 -8.88 -3.41 12.87
CA GLU A 312 -7.76 -3.57 13.81
C GLU A 312 -7.99 -4.74 14.77
N VAL A 313 -9.16 -4.77 15.42
CA VAL A 313 -9.51 -5.87 16.35
C VAL A 313 -9.58 -7.21 15.63
N ALA A 314 -10.11 -7.26 14.41
CA ALA A 314 -10.13 -8.48 13.60
C ALA A 314 -8.72 -8.93 13.17
N ALA A 315 -7.77 -8.00 13.02
CA ALA A 315 -6.36 -8.27 12.78
C ALA A 315 -5.58 -8.62 14.07
N GLY A 316 -6.21 -8.52 15.22
CA GLY A 316 -5.63 -8.85 16.53
C GLY A 316 -4.95 -7.67 17.26
N VAL A 317 -5.25 -6.44 16.85
CA VAL A 317 -4.77 -5.20 17.47
C VAL A 317 -5.90 -4.53 18.23
N GLU A 318 -5.70 -4.24 19.51
CA GLU A 318 -6.66 -3.52 20.35
C GLU A 318 -6.19 -2.08 20.55
N ILE A 319 -7.00 -1.11 20.12
CA ILE A 319 -6.73 0.32 20.30
C ILE A 319 -7.11 0.69 21.75
N PRO A 320 -6.14 1.11 22.60
CA PRO A 320 -6.41 1.44 23.99
C PRO A 320 -7.23 2.73 24.09
N LYS A 321 -8.26 2.74 24.94
CA LYS A 321 -9.12 3.93 25.11
C LYS A 321 -8.55 4.94 26.09
N THR A 322 -7.63 4.54 26.96
CA THR A 322 -6.94 5.38 27.96
C THR A 322 -5.56 4.80 28.25
N GLY A 323 -4.76 5.49 29.02
CA GLY A 323 -3.48 4.97 29.51
C GLY A 323 -2.30 5.89 29.24
N CYS A 324 -1.20 5.33 28.79
CA CYS A 324 0.03 6.05 28.50
C CYS A 324 0.45 5.87 27.03
N ALA A 325 0.65 6.97 26.35
CA ALA A 325 1.16 7.01 24.98
C ALA A 325 2.65 7.40 24.96
N PHE A 326 3.48 6.54 24.35
CA PHE A 326 4.85 6.86 24.03
C PHE A 326 4.94 7.42 22.61
N ILE A 327 5.61 8.56 22.47
CA ILE A 327 5.71 9.27 21.19
C ILE A 327 7.20 9.57 20.89
N SER A 328 7.65 9.07 19.76
CA SER A 328 8.99 9.34 19.22
C SER A 328 8.91 9.47 17.72
N VAL A 329 8.93 10.68 17.22
CA VAL A 329 8.76 10.98 15.79
C VAL A 329 10.01 11.63 15.20
N ARG A 330 10.25 11.38 13.91
CA ARG A 330 11.29 12.04 13.12
C ARG A 330 11.00 13.53 13.00
N ASP A 331 12.02 14.30 12.62
CA ASP A 331 11.91 15.78 12.64
C ASP A 331 10.87 16.31 11.64
N THR A 332 10.78 15.71 10.48
CA THR A 332 9.80 16.08 9.44
C THR A 332 8.34 15.85 9.86
N ASP A 333 8.10 14.94 10.79
CA ASP A 333 6.76 14.60 11.27
C ASP A 333 6.29 15.48 12.46
N LYS A 334 7.21 16.22 13.09
CA LYS A 334 6.88 17.06 14.26
C LYS A 334 5.80 18.10 13.96
N GLN A 335 5.72 18.59 12.73
CA GLN A 335 4.68 19.54 12.30
C GLN A 335 3.25 19.01 12.43
N PHE A 336 3.07 17.67 12.45
CA PHE A 336 1.76 17.02 12.56
C PHE A 336 1.38 16.65 14.00
N LEU A 337 2.26 16.87 14.98
CA LEU A 337 2.03 16.46 16.36
C LEU A 337 0.88 17.21 17.04
N SER A 338 0.60 18.44 16.64
CA SER A 338 -0.40 19.28 17.34
C SER A 338 -1.76 18.60 17.42
N GLU A 339 -2.26 18.06 16.31
CA GLU A 339 -3.54 17.36 16.23
C GLU A 339 -3.52 16.08 17.08
N ILE A 340 -2.48 15.26 16.94
CA ILE A 340 -2.33 13.97 17.63
C ILE A 340 -2.25 14.19 19.15
N ILE A 341 -1.41 15.13 19.60
CA ILE A 341 -1.21 15.41 21.03
C ILE A 341 -2.47 16.00 21.66
N THR A 342 -3.17 16.88 20.95
CA THR A 342 -4.44 17.44 21.41
C THR A 342 -5.47 16.34 21.63
N SER A 343 -5.63 15.44 20.64
CA SER A 343 -6.56 14.30 20.74
C SER A 343 -6.20 13.38 21.90
N LEU A 344 -4.95 12.94 22.01
CA LEU A 344 -4.51 12.06 23.09
C LEU A 344 -4.70 12.68 24.47
N ASN A 345 -4.43 14.00 24.61
CA ASN A 345 -4.62 14.69 25.87
C ASN A 345 -6.11 14.84 26.25
N GLN A 346 -6.98 15.10 25.27
CA GLN A 346 -8.44 15.15 25.48
C GLN A 346 -9.01 13.82 25.96
N GLU A 347 -8.47 12.72 25.46
CA GLU A 347 -8.86 11.35 25.87
C GLU A 347 -8.13 10.87 27.16
N GLY A 348 -7.39 11.77 27.83
CA GLY A 348 -6.78 11.53 29.14
C GLY A 348 -5.51 10.69 29.12
N PHE A 349 -4.85 10.54 27.97
CA PHE A 349 -3.57 9.83 27.90
C PHE A 349 -2.45 10.59 28.62
N LYS A 350 -1.66 9.86 29.41
CA LYS A 350 -0.37 10.36 29.89
C LYS A 350 0.64 10.30 28.76
N LEU A 351 1.38 11.39 28.53
CA LEU A 351 2.32 11.47 27.43
C LEU A 351 3.76 11.21 27.89
N ILE A 352 4.46 10.32 27.20
CA ILE A 352 5.89 10.05 27.36
C ILE A 352 6.55 10.22 26.01
N ALA A 353 7.69 10.88 25.93
CA ALA A 353 8.37 11.12 24.64
C ALA A 353 9.90 11.15 24.79
N THR A 354 10.61 10.87 23.67
CA THR A 354 12.05 11.09 23.56
C THR A 354 12.37 12.59 23.58
N LYS A 355 13.61 12.96 23.95
CA LYS A 355 14.04 14.35 24.18
C LYS A 355 13.56 15.34 23.13
N GLY A 356 13.81 15.08 21.84
CA GLY A 356 13.44 16.00 20.76
C GLY A 356 11.93 16.16 20.60
N THR A 357 11.16 15.05 20.66
CA THR A 357 9.71 15.06 20.59
C THR A 357 9.09 15.70 21.84
N ALA A 358 9.66 15.42 23.03
CA ALA A 358 9.20 16.01 24.30
C ALA A 358 9.37 17.55 24.34
N GLY A 359 10.42 18.07 23.72
CA GLY A 359 10.61 19.53 23.56
C GLY A 359 9.43 20.15 22.83
N VAL A 360 9.11 19.63 21.64
CA VAL A 360 8.00 20.14 20.82
C VAL A 360 6.66 20.04 21.55
N ILE A 361 6.39 18.93 22.25
CA ILE A 361 5.14 18.75 23.02
C ILE A 361 5.05 19.77 24.15
N LYS A 362 6.15 20.08 24.85
CA LYS A 362 6.21 21.11 25.89
C LYS A 362 5.98 22.52 25.33
N ASP A 363 6.58 22.82 24.18
CA ASP A 363 6.40 24.10 23.49
C ASP A 363 4.95 24.34 23.06
N MET A 364 4.19 23.26 22.82
CA MET A 364 2.74 23.29 22.60
C MET A 364 1.92 23.47 23.89
N GLY A 365 2.54 23.52 25.07
CA GLY A 365 1.88 23.70 26.36
C GLY A 365 1.38 22.42 27.03
N PHE A 366 1.68 21.22 26.51
CA PHE A 366 1.24 19.96 27.09
C PHE A 366 2.24 19.37 28.09
N LYS A 367 1.72 18.69 29.13
CA LYS A 367 2.55 17.94 30.07
C LYS A 367 3.05 16.66 29.44
N VAL A 368 4.36 16.43 29.42
CA VAL A 368 4.99 15.22 28.89
C VAL A 368 6.18 14.81 29.74
N LYS A 369 6.29 13.50 30.03
CA LYS A 369 7.46 12.91 30.70
C LYS A 369 8.51 12.58 29.63
N GLN A 370 9.71 13.13 29.78
CA GLN A 370 10.83 12.77 28.92
C GLN A 370 11.41 11.41 29.34
N ILE A 371 11.74 10.57 28.35
CA ILE A 371 12.40 9.27 28.52
C ILE A 371 13.62 9.15 27.62
N LYS A 372 14.61 8.37 28.02
CA LYS A 372 15.80 8.07 27.24
C LYS A 372 15.47 7.18 26.04
N LYS A 373 16.19 7.37 24.94
CA LYS A 373 16.24 6.38 23.84
C LYS A 373 16.89 5.09 24.34
N VAL A 374 16.67 4.00 23.62
CA VAL A 374 17.15 2.66 24.02
C VAL A 374 18.66 2.63 24.23
N LEU A 375 19.44 3.29 23.35
CA LEU A 375 20.91 3.34 23.42
C LEU A 375 21.47 4.40 24.37
N GLU A 376 20.63 5.27 24.96
CA GLU A 376 21.05 6.33 25.90
C GLU A 376 21.13 5.86 27.35
N GLY A 377 20.79 4.59 27.62
CA GLY A 377 20.86 3.98 28.95
C GLY A 377 19.49 3.66 29.56
N ARG A 378 19.48 3.32 30.87
CA ARG A 378 18.28 2.92 31.62
C ARG A 378 17.93 3.94 32.71
N PRO A 379 16.65 4.01 33.14
CA PRO A 379 15.47 3.39 32.51
C PRO A 379 15.17 4.02 31.16
N ASN A 380 14.74 3.21 30.20
CA ASN A 380 14.33 3.66 28.86
C ASN A 380 12.93 3.12 28.52
N ILE A 381 12.47 3.37 27.31
CA ILE A 381 11.11 3.02 26.88
C ILE A 381 10.83 1.51 26.94
N ILE A 382 11.83 0.65 26.65
CA ILE A 382 11.68 -0.80 26.71
C ILE A 382 11.35 -1.27 28.14
N ASP A 383 11.99 -0.65 29.15
CA ASP A 383 11.71 -0.97 30.55
C ASP A 383 10.24 -0.65 30.91
N LEU A 384 9.74 0.51 30.49
CA LEU A 384 8.35 0.91 30.73
C LEU A 384 7.34 0.01 30.03
N MET A 385 7.64 -0.39 28.78
CA MET A 385 6.77 -1.30 28.01
C MET A 385 6.69 -2.67 28.68
N LYS A 386 7.81 -3.23 29.13
CA LYS A 386 7.87 -4.51 29.85
C LYS A 386 7.16 -4.44 31.19
N ASN A 387 7.17 -3.29 31.85
CA ASN A 387 6.43 -3.04 33.09
C ASN A 387 4.93 -2.79 32.86
N LYS A 388 4.44 -2.85 31.60
CA LYS A 388 3.04 -2.55 31.23
C LYS A 388 2.59 -1.13 31.55
N GLU A 389 3.52 -0.19 31.56
CA GLU A 389 3.25 1.23 31.82
C GLU A 389 2.88 2.01 30.53
N VAL A 390 3.00 1.38 29.34
CA VAL A 390 2.72 1.97 28.02
C VAL A 390 1.62 1.18 27.32
N ASN A 391 0.63 1.88 26.78
CA ASN A 391 -0.52 1.28 26.11
C ASN A 391 -0.55 1.58 24.61
N LEU A 392 0.05 2.71 24.17
CA LEU A 392 0.12 3.13 22.78
C LEU A 392 1.54 3.57 22.45
N VAL A 393 2.04 3.15 21.29
CA VAL A 393 3.35 3.54 20.75
C VAL A 393 3.15 4.23 19.39
N ILE A 394 3.63 5.47 19.28
CA ILE A 394 3.75 6.20 18.02
C ILE A 394 5.24 6.40 17.76
N ASN A 395 5.81 5.62 16.80
CA ASN A 395 7.24 5.62 16.55
C ASN A 395 7.55 5.76 15.06
N THR A 396 7.69 6.99 14.56
CA THR A 396 8.13 7.23 13.18
C THR A 396 9.65 7.37 13.11
N THR A 397 10.25 6.86 12.03
CA THR A 397 11.71 6.80 11.85
C THR A 397 12.09 7.20 10.44
N GLU A 398 13.31 7.72 10.28
CA GLU A 398 13.89 8.08 8.99
C GLU A 398 15.36 7.66 8.95
N GLY A 399 15.75 7.02 7.85
CA GLY A 399 17.11 6.51 7.67
C GLY A 399 17.39 5.20 8.38
N ARG A 400 18.36 4.44 7.86
CA ARG A 400 18.68 3.08 8.30
C ARG A 400 19.06 2.98 9.79
N GLU A 401 19.81 3.93 10.31
CA GLU A 401 20.25 3.90 11.72
C GLU A 401 19.05 4.08 12.66
N SER A 402 18.20 5.07 12.40
CA SER A 402 17.00 5.32 13.21
C SER A 402 16.02 4.13 13.17
N ILE A 403 15.85 3.52 11.99
CA ILE A 403 15.03 2.31 11.82
C ILE A 403 15.59 1.18 12.68
N LYS A 404 16.91 0.92 12.63
CA LYS A 404 17.58 -0.12 13.40
C LYS A 404 17.50 0.15 14.91
N ASP A 405 17.74 1.37 15.35
CA ASP A 405 17.69 1.76 16.76
C ASP A 405 16.30 1.60 17.37
N SER A 406 15.26 1.80 16.57
CA SER A 406 13.86 1.67 16.99
C SER A 406 13.30 0.25 16.83
N ALA A 407 14.03 -0.69 16.21
CA ALA A 407 13.55 -2.06 15.98
C ALA A 407 13.15 -2.77 17.28
N SER A 408 13.93 -2.56 18.37
CA SER A 408 13.63 -3.13 19.68
C SER A 408 12.34 -2.57 20.29
N ILE A 409 11.97 -1.32 20.01
CA ILE A 409 10.72 -0.70 20.45
C ILE A 409 9.55 -1.41 19.76
N ARG A 410 9.58 -1.50 18.43
CA ARG A 410 8.54 -2.14 17.62
C ARG A 410 8.39 -3.62 17.97
N ARG A 411 9.51 -4.32 18.15
CA ARG A 411 9.49 -5.72 18.56
C ARG A 411 8.89 -5.91 19.95
N THR A 412 9.27 -5.07 20.94
CA THR A 412 8.70 -5.12 22.28
C THR A 412 7.20 -4.80 22.27
N ALA A 413 6.76 -3.84 21.44
CA ALA A 413 5.34 -3.53 21.28
C ALA A 413 4.56 -4.76 20.79
N LEU A 414 5.05 -5.44 19.76
CA LEU A 414 4.46 -6.68 19.25
C LEU A 414 4.42 -7.78 20.31
N ASP A 415 5.53 -8.04 20.99
CA ASP A 415 5.63 -9.10 22.01
C ASP A 415 4.73 -8.85 23.22
N GLN A 416 4.53 -7.58 23.60
CA GLN A 416 3.65 -7.16 24.71
C GLN A 416 2.21 -6.86 24.25
N LYS A 417 1.88 -7.03 22.96
CA LYS A 417 0.59 -6.71 22.35
C LYS A 417 0.17 -5.25 22.59
N ILE A 418 1.12 -4.34 22.55
CA ILE A 418 0.87 -2.90 22.67
C ILE A 418 0.52 -2.35 21.27
N CYS A 419 -0.57 -1.58 21.17
CA CYS A 419 -0.93 -0.88 19.94
C CYS A 419 0.23 0.02 19.49
N CYS A 420 0.71 -0.21 18.27
CA CYS A 420 1.90 0.47 17.76
C CYS A 420 1.69 0.91 16.31
N THR A 421 1.88 2.21 16.06
CA THR A 421 1.92 2.74 14.70
C THR A 421 3.28 3.33 14.39
N THR A 422 3.71 3.18 13.15
CA THR A 422 5.00 3.67 12.65
C THR A 422 4.84 4.85 11.70
N THR A 423 3.62 5.36 11.53
CA THR A 423 3.28 6.45 10.61
C THR A 423 2.41 7.51 11.28
N ILE A 424 2.48 8.73 10.79
CA ILE A 424 1.61 9.83 11.24
C ILE A 424 0.16 9.58 10.82
N GLN A 425 -0.08 9.00 9.65
CA GLN A 425 -1.40 8.68 9.15
C GLN A 425 -2.08 7.63 10.04
N GLY A 426 -1.35 6.56 10.41
CA GLY A 426 -1.83 5.57 11.38
C GLY A 426 -2.11 6.19 12.76
N ALA A 427 -1.25 7.10 13.23
CA ALA A 427 -1.50 7.82 14.50
C ALA A 427 -2.77 8.69 14.44
N LYS A 428 -3.03 9.38 13.32
CA LYS A 428 -4.27 10.13 13.10
C LYS A 428 -5.50 9.23 13.04
N ALA A 429 -5.42 8.10 12.35
CA ALA A 429 -6.50 7.11 12.30
C ALA A 429 -6.85 6.58 13.70
N ILE A 430 -5.85 6.27 14.52
CA ILE A 430 -6.04 5.90 15.94
C ILE A 430 -6.71 7.03 16.71
N CYS A 431 -6.25 8.28 16.56
CA CYS A 431 -6.86 9.44 17.22
C CYS A 431 -8.32 9.65 16.80
N GLU A 432 -8.67 9.37 15.56
CA GLU A 432 -10.07 9.45 15.11
C GLU A 432 -10.94 8.39 15.80
N VAL A 433 -10.44 7.18 16.01
CA VAL A 433 -11.12 6.14 16.79
C VAL A 433 -11.31 6.58 18.25
N LEU A 434 -10.30 7.18 18.85
CA LEU A 434 -10.35 7.62 20.23
C LEU A 434 -11.38 8.74 20.46
N SER A 435 -11.43 9.72 19.53
CA SER A 435 -12.35 10.86 19.63
C SER A 435 -13.82 10.50 19.40
N LYS A 436 -14.10 9.39 18.73
CA LYS A 436 -15.45 8.91 18.47
C LYS A 436 -15.75 7.73 19.37
N LYS A 437 -16.62 7.91 20.38
CA LYS A 437 -17.13 6.80 21.18
C LYS A 437 -17.97 5.89 20.27
N VAL A 438 -17.32 4.86 19.76
CA VAL A 438 -17.95 3.92 18.83
C VAL A 438 -18.75 2.88 19.63
N ASP A 439 -20.04 2.84 19.39
CA ASP A 439 -20.89 1.77 19.89
C ASP A 439 -20.96 0.66 18.83
N TRP A 440 -20.37 -0.50 19.13
CA TRP A 440 -20.22 -1.58 18.16
C TRP A 440 -21.56 -2.25 17.88
N SER A 441 -21.98 -2.23 16.62
CA SER A 441 -23.06 -3.08 16.11
C SER A 441 -22.50 -4.20 15.24
N TYR A 442 -22.97 -5.42 15.46
CA TYR A 442 -22.67 -6.56 14.58
C TYR A 442 -23.84 -6.77 13.63
N GLN A 443 -23.53 -6.92 12.35
CA GLN A 443 -24.51 -7.23 11.31
C GLN A 443 -24.00 -8.39 10.45
N LYS A 444 -24.92 -9.19 9.91
CA LYS A 444 -24.56 -10.22 8.96
C LYS A 444 -24.09 -9.57 7.65
N LEU A 445 -23.03 -10.11 7.04
CA LEU A 445 -22.51 -9.60 5.77
C LEU A 445 -23.58 -9.59 4.66
N GLN A 446 -24.53 -10.55 4.70
CA GLN A 446 -25.63 -10.66 3.74
C GLN A 446 -26.71 -9.59 3.91
N GLU A 447 -26.71 -8.86 5.02
CA GLU A 447 -27.66 -7.79 5.35
C GLU A 447 -27.07 -6.38 5.11
N ILE A 448 -25.82 -6.35 4.66
CA ILE A 448 -25.07 -5.16 4.30
C ILE A 448 -25.11 -4.96 2.80
#